data_51de2a015c80af3770931978972ce098
#
_entry.id   51de2a015c80af3770931978972ce098
#
_cell.length_a   1.000
_cell.length_b   1.000
_cell.length_c   1.000
_cell.angle_alpha   90.00
_cell.angle_beta   90.00
_cell.angle_gamma   90.00
#
_symmetry.space_group_name_H-M   'P 1'
#
loop_
_entity.id
_entity.type
_entity.pdbx_description
1 polymer ?
#
loop_
_entity_poly.entity_id
_entity_poly.type
_entity_poly.pdbx_seq_one_letter_code
_entity_poly.pdbx_strand_id
1 'polypeptide(L)' 'MVVLDRDILFNEYRIWVGENDYDDNSKGKSFGRHICENYELPPNRYNKFVRDVLSSKRADIGCQILLKIIN' A
#
# COMPACT_ATOMS: atom_id res chain seq x y z
N MET A 1 -8.63 13.85 3.00
CA MET A 1 -7.96 12.53 3.01
C MET A 1 -7.07 12.44 4.23
N VAL A 2 -7.01 11.29 4.87
CA VAL A 2 -6.18 11.10 6.08
C VAL A 2 -4.74 10.87 5.68
N VAL A 3 -3.82 11.46 6.44
CA VAL A 3 -2.38 11.22 6.20
C VAL A 3 -2.03 9.81 6.65
N LEU A 4 -1.37 9.06 5.78
CA LEU A 4 -0.93 7.70 6.09
C LEU A 4 0.27 7.74 7.03
N ASP A 5 0.18 7.01 8.13
CA ASP A 5 1.31 6.78 9.00
C ASP A 5 1.57 5.27 9.13
N ARG A 6 2.62 4.93 9.86
CA ARG A 6 3.07 3.56 9.98
C ARG A 6 2.05 2.64 10.63
N ASP A 7 1.40 3.11 11.68
CA ASP A 7 0.43 2.30 12.41
C ASP A 7 -0.83 2.09 11.58
N ILE A 8 -1.27 3.13 10.91
CA ILE A 8 -2.41 3.05 9.98
C ILE A 8 -2.08 2.08 8.85
N LEU A 9 -0.88 2.16 8.30
CA LEU A 9 -0.47 1.25 7.22
C LEU A 9 -0.54 -0.21 7.66
N PHE A 10 0.00 -0.53 8.83
CA PHE A 10 -0.03 -1.92 9.31
C PHE A 10 -1.45 -2.40 9.56
N ASN A 11 -2.30 -1.55 10.09
CA ASN A 11 -3.70 -1.91 10.31
C ASN A 11 -4.41 -2.18 9.00
N GLU A 12 -4.23 -1.32 8.01
CA GLU A 12 -4.80 -1.50 6.68
C GLU A 12 -4.29 -2.77 6.00
N TYR A 13 -3.01 -3.06 6.18
CA TYR A 13 -2.42 -4.26 5.63
C TYR A 13 -3.08 -5.52 6.17
N ARG A 14 -3.30 -5.58 7.48
CA ARG A 14 -3.96 -6.75 8.09
C ARG A 14 -5.39 -6.92 7.60
N ILE A 15 -6.12 -5.81 7.49
CA ILE A 15 -7.49 -5.84 6.95
C ILE A 15 -7.47 -6.31 5.50
N TRP A 16 -6.59 -5.76 4.70
CA TRP A 16 -6.46 -6.10 3.29
C TRP A 16 -6.19 -7.59 3.08
N VAL A 17 -5.24 -8.13 3.81
CA VAL A 17 -4.90 -9.56 3.72
C VAL A 17 -6.10 -10.43 4.10
N GLY A 18 -6.84 -10.04 5.15
CA GLY A 18 -8.00 -10.80 5.59
C GLY A 18 -9.16 -10.76 4.61
N GLU A 19 -9.37 -9.64 3.93
CA GLU A 19 -10.51 -9.46 3.04
C GLU A 19 -10.26 -9.93 1.61
N ASN A 20 -9.03 -9.83 1.13
CA ASN A 20 -8.75 -10.00 -0.29
C ASN A 20 -7.99 -11.28 -0.62
N ASP A 21 -7.67 -12.10 0.37
CA ASP A 21 -6.88 -13.31 0.14
C ASP A 21 -5.67 -12.96 -0.75
N TYR A 22 -4.67 -12.37 -0.16
CA TYR A 22 -3.60 -11.70 -0.89
C TYR A 22 -2.82 -12.61 -1.84
N ASP A 23 -2.98 -13.92 -1.72
CA ASP A 23 -2.36 -14.86 -2.67
C ASP A 23 -3.06 -14.85 -4.03
N ASP A 24 -4.28 -14.34 -4.08
CA ASP A 24 -5.02 -14.23 -5.33
C ASP A 24 -5.13 -12.77 -5.76
N ASN A 25 -4.03 -12.25 -6.30
CA ASN A 25 -3.97 -10.87 -6.74
C ASN A 25 -4.65 -10.62 -8.08
N SER A 26 -5.22 -11.67 -8.69
CA SER A 26 -5.83 -11.54 -10.01
C SER A 26 -7.16 -10.80 -9.99
N LYS A 27 -7.82 -10.74 -8.84
CA LYS A 27 -9.20 -10.25 -8.75
C LYS A 27 -9.34 -8.87 -8.16
N GLY A 28 -8.26 -8.27 -7.68
CA GLY A 28 -8.42 -7.04 -6.96
C GLY A 28 -7.34 -6.02 -7.25
N LYS A 29 -7.49 -4.88 -6.62
CA LYS A 29 -6.46 -3.85 -6.63
C LYS A 29 -5.27 -4.33 -5.81
N SER A 30 -4.07 -3.91 -6.21
CA SER A 30 -2.91 -4.13 -5.37
C SER A 30 -3.07 -3.34 -4.06
N PHE A 31 -2.39 -3.80 -3.03
CA PHE A 31 -2.41 -3.10 -1.75
C PHE A 31 -1.94 -1.65 -1.90
N GLY A 32 -0.91 -1.44 -2.72
CA GLY A 32 -0.42 -0.09 -2.97
C GLY A 32 -1.47 0.83 -3.56
N ARG A 33 -2.23 0.35 -4.53
CA ARG A 33 -3.31 1.14 -5.11
C ARG A 33 -4.38 1.47 -4.07
N HIS A 34 -4.76 0.47 -3.27
CA HIS A 34 -5.73 0.67 -2.20
C HIS A 34 -5.31 1.81 -1.27
N ILE A 35 -4.05 1.80 -0.84
CA ILE A 35 -3.53 2.83 0.05
C ILE A 35 -3.51 4.20 -0.64
N CYS A 36 -3.05 4.27 -1.89
CA CYS A 36 -2.98 5.54 -2.61
C CYS A 36 -4.34 6.16 -2.85
N GLU A 37 -5.39 5.36 -2.96
CA GLU A 37 -6.74 5.87 -3.14
C GLU A 37 -7.37 6.40 -1.84
N ASN A 38 -6.90 5.92 -0.69
CA ASN A 38 -7.54 6.23 0.58
C ASN A 38 -6.74 7.15 1.51
N TYR A 39 -5.46 7.31 1.25
CA TYR A 39 -4.58 8.09 2.13
C TYR A 39 -3.66 8.99 1.34
N GLU A 40 -3.23 10.08 1.99
CA GLU A 40 -2.19 10.95 1.44
C GLU A 40 -0.83 10.31 1.69
N LEU A 41 0.02 10.32 0.66
CA LEU A 41 1.39 9.85 0.77
C LEU A 41 2.36 11.03 0.82
N PRO A 42 3.59 10.81 1.29
CA PRO A 42 4.62 11.86 1.31
C PRO A 42 4.93 12.42 -0.08
N PRO A 43 5.70 13.53 -0.13
CA PRO A 43 5.89 14.31 -1.36
C PRO A 43 6.45 13.56 -2.56
N ASN A 44 6.30 14.19 -3.69
CA ASN A 44 6.52 13.66 -5.05
C ASN A 44 7.90 13.09 -5.33
N ARG A 45 8.91 13.41 -4.56
CA ARG A 45 10.23 12.80 -4.77
C ARG A 45 10.20 11.27 -4.64
N TYR A 46 9.12 10.74 -4.10
CA TYR A 46 8.94 9.30 -3.93
C TYR A 46 8.07 8.66 -5.02
N ASN A 47 7.75 9.40 -6.08
CA ASN A 47 6.86 8.91 -7.12
C ASN A 47 7.28 7.57 -7.72
N LYS A 48 8.58 7.33 -7.83
CA LYS A 48 9.07 6.05 -8.33
C LYS A 48 8.65 4.91 -7.41
N PHE A 49 8.79 5.11 -6.10
CA PHE A 49 8.39 4.10 -5.13
C PHE A 49 6.89 3.88 -5.15
N VAL A 50 6.12 4.97 -5.30
CA VAL A 50 4.66 4.87 -5.39
C VAL A 50 4.26 4.03 -6.59
N ARG A 51 4.91 4.22 -7.75
CA ARG A 51 4.64 3.40 -8.92
C ARG A 51 4.99 1.93 -8.69
N ASP A 52 6.09 1.67 -8.01
CA ASP A 52 6.49 0.31 -7.69
C ASP A 52 5.46 -0.36 -6.78
N VAL A 53 4.94 0.39 -5.80
CA VAL A 53 3.88 -0.09 -4.93
C VAL A 53 2.63 -0.43 -5.75
N LEU A 54 2.22 0.45 -6.65
CA LEU A 54 1.03 0.24 -7.47
C LEU A 54 1.16 -0.96 -8.40
N SER A 55 2.38 -1.26 -8.85
CA SER A 55 2.63 -2.41 -9.72
C SER A 55 2.82 -3.71 -8.95
N SER A 56 2.98 -3.63 -7.63
CA SER A 56 3.14 -4.82 -6.79
C SER A 56 1.85 -5.62 -6.75
N LYS A 57 1.97 -6.93 -6.94
CA LYS A 57 0.83 -7.83 -6.84
C LYS A 57 0.71 -8.49 -5.48
N ARG A 58 1.66 -8.24 -4.59
CA ARG A 58 1.69 -8.84 -3.26
C ARG A 58 1.58 -7.75 -2.21
N ALA A 59 0.64 -7.92 -1.29
CA ALA A 59 0.38 -6.92 -0.25
C ALA A 59 1.58 -6.75 0.68
N ASP A 60 2.29 -7.83 1.01
CA ASP A 60 3.45 -7.74 1.89
C ASP A 60 4.58 -6.90 1.28
N ILE A 61 4.83 -7.07 -0.02
CA ILE A 61 5.83 -6.28 -0.72
C ILE A 61 5.40 -4.82 -0.78
N GLY A 62 4.14 -4.57 -1.10
CA GLY A 62 3.60 -3.21 -1.14
C GLY A 62 3.73 -2.52 0.21
N CYS A 63 3.43 -3.22 1.29
CA CYS A 63 3.57 -2.69 2.63
C CYS A 63 5.02 -2.30 2.94
N GLN A 64 5.99 -3.14 2.59
CA GLN A 64 7.40 -2.84 2.84
C GLN A 64 7.88 -1.64 2.06
N ILE A 65 7.46 -1.50 0.80
CA ILE A 65 7.81 -0.35 -0.01
C ILE A 65 7.23 0.93 0.59
N LEU A 66 5.98 0.89 0.99
CA LEU A 66 5.31 2.04 1.60
C LEU A 66 5.96 2.45 2.90
N LEU A 67 6.43 1.50 3.70
CA LEU A 67 7.15 1.81 4.93
C LEU A 67 8.43 2.61 4.66
N LYS A 68 9.10 2.35 3.57
CA LYS A 68 10.28 3.13 3.17
C LYS A 68 9.91 4.56 2.80
N ILE A 69 8.76 4.76 2.19
CA ILE A 69 8.28 6.09 1.82
C ILE A 69 7.90 6.89 3.08
N ILE A 70 7.21 6.25 4.01
CA ILE A 70 6.71 6.90 5.22
C ILE A 70 7.84 7.25 6.18
N ASN A 71 8.83 6.42 6.28
CA ASN A 71 9.98 6.66 7.15
C ASN A 71 11.00 7.56 6.46
#